data_de08301835aeb6e56395070a77515076
#
_entry.id   de08301835aeb6e56395070a77515076
#
_cell.length_a   1.000
_cell.length_b   1.000
_cell.length_c   1.000
_cell.angle_alpha   90.00
_cell.angle_beta   90.00
_cell.angle_gamma   90.00
#
_symmetry.space_group_name_H-M   'P 1'
#
loop_
_entity.id
_entity.type
_entity.pdbx_description
1 polymer ?
#
loop_
_entity_poly.entity_id
_entity_poly.type
_entity_poly.pdbx_seq_one_letter_code
_entity_poly.pdbx_strand_id
1 'polypeptide(L)'
;MKATGIVRRIDDLGRVVIPKEIRRTQMIRVGDPLEIFVSANGEVVFKKYSPVGEMSPLAATCVETVYKVAGVPLAVTDRDHTVAAAGAGREALEKPLHTGYVHLIEQRRTWQGTPGPVQICDGARVQAAAMAPILANGDLVGSVALVCRGQAPGEEEILLAKLTAALLGRELEIRLGGLNEAWH
;
A
#
# COMPACT_ATOMS: atom_id res chain seq x y z
N MET A 1 -18.96 16.29 -5.48
CA MET A 1 -18.86 14.97 -6.19
C MET A 1 -19.37 15.10 -7.61
N LYS A 2 -18.84 14.30 -8.56
CA LYS A 2 -19.33 14.31 -9.96
C LYS A 2 -20.23 13.09 -10.18
N ALA A 3 -21.46 13.32 -10.67
CA ALA A 3 -22.40 12.23 -10.97
C ALA A 3 -21.86 11.38 -12.14
N THR A 4 -21.93 10.05 -12.01
CA THR A 4 -21.53 9.10 -13.05
C THR A 4 -22.66 8.79 -14.03
N GLY A 5 -23.91 9.16 -13.70
CA GLY A 5 -25.12 8.80 -14.45
C GLY A 5 -25.51 7.32 -14.39
N ILE A 6 -24.77 6.51 -13.65
CA ILE A 6 -25.02 5.07 -13.55
C ILE A 6 -25.96 4.80 -12.38
N VAL A 7 -27.10 4.12 -12.65
CA VAL A 7 -28.05 3.67 -11.64
C VAL A 7 -27.96 2.15 -11.51
N ARG A 8 -27.96 1.63 -10.29
CA ARG A 8 -27.99 0.20 -9.96
C ARG A 8 -29.05 -0.08 -8.91
N ARG A 9 -29.68 -1.24 -9.00
CA ARG A 9 -30.61 -1.72 -7.98
C ARG A 9 -29.89 -2.55 -6.95
N ILE A 10 -30.34 -2.48 -5.71
CA ILE A 10 -29.94 -3.41 -4.65
C ILE A 10 -30.72 -4.71 -4.87
N ASP A 11 -30.07 -5.85 -4.78
CA ASP A 11 -30.71 -7.16 -4.88
C ASP A 11 -31.34 -7.61 -3.53
N ASP A 12 -32.04 -8.74 -3.55
CA ASP A 12 -32.77 -9.28 -2.40
C ASP A 12 -31.83 -9.66 -1.21
N LEU A 13 -30.53 -9.76 -1.47
CA LEU A 13 -29.49 -10.00 -0.46
C LEU A 13 -28.81 -8.71 0.02
N GLY A 14 -29.32 -7.54 -0.38
CA GLY A 14 -28.75 -6.25 0.00
C GLY A 14 -27.46 -5.88 -0.73
N ARG A 15 -27.12 -6.53 -1.86
CA ARG A 15 -25.90 -6.29 -2.62
C ARG A 15 -26.12 -5.27 -3.72
N VAL A 16 -25.14 -4.41 -3.96
CA VAL A 16 -25.05 -3.53 -5.12
C VAL A 16 -23.84 -3.88 -5.96
N VAL A 17 -24.01 -3.99 -7.29
CA VAL A 17 -22.90 -4.27 -8.21
C VAL A 17 -22.20 -2.98 -8.58
N ILE A 18 -20.93 -2.83 -8.24
CA ILE A 18 -20.08 -1.74 -8.70
C ILE A 18 -19.66 -2.01 -10.16
N PRO A 19 -20.07 -1.16 -11.11
CA PRO A 19 -19.77 -1.35 -12.53
C PRO A 19 -18.28 -1.45 -12.83
N LYS A 20 -17.94 -2.23 -13.87
CA LYS A 20 -16.54 -2.44 -14.28
C LYS A 20 -15.82 -1.12 -14.58
N GLU A 21 -16.54 -0.17 -15.19
CA GLU A 21 -16.01 1.15 -15.55
C GLU A 21 -15.61 1.95 -14.31
N ILE A 22 -16.46 1.94 -13.26
CA ILE A 22 -16.15 2.58 -11.98
C ILE A 22 -14.98 1.89 -11.30
N ARG A 23 -15.01 0.55 -11.23
CA ARG A 23 -13.91 -0.22 -10.63
C ARG A 23 -12.58 0.07 -11.31
N ARG A 24 -12.56 0.14 -12.65
CA ARG A 24 -11.36 0.46 -13.43
C ARG A 24 -10.87 1.89 -13.15
N THR A 25 -11.79 2.88 -13.15
CA THR A 25 -11.44 4.29 -12.94
C THR A 25 -10.94 4.56 -11.52
N GLN A 26 -11.49 3.84 -10.52
CA GLN A 26 -11.11 3.96 -9.13
C GLN A 26 -10.08 2.90 -8.70
N MET A 27 -9.52 2.14 -9.65
CA MET A 27 -8.55 1.06 -9.41
C MET A 27 -9.00 0.05 -8.34
N ILE A 28 -10.31 -0.25 -8.30
CA ILE A 28 -10.89 -1.24 -7.40
C ILE A 28 -10.73 -2.63 -8.03
N ARG A 29 -9.99 -3.51 -7.36
CA ARG A 29 -9.78 -4.90 -7.78
C ARG A 29 -10.80 -5.83 -7.11
N VAL A 30 -10.97 -7.02 -7.66
CA VAL A 30 -11.75 -8.07 -6.98
C VAL A 30 -11.01 -8.47 -5.69
N GLY A 31 -11.74 -8.51 -4.56
CA GLY A 31 -11.17 -8.79 -3.25
C GLY A 31 -10.62 -7.58 -2.51
N ASP A 32 -10.59 -6.37 -3.11
CA ASP A 32 -10.21 -5.17 -2.38
C ASP A 32 -11.26 -4.87 -1.28
N PRO A 33 -10.86 -4.63 -0.03
CA PRO A 33 -11.76 -4.20 1.02
C PRO A 33 -12.24 -2.77 0.74
N LEU A 34 -13.54 -2.54 0.94
CA LEU A 34 -14.14 -1.22 0.85
C LEU A 34 -14.77 -0.85 2.18
N GLU A 35 -14.42 0.30 2.70
CA GLU A 35 -15.06 0.89 3.86
C GLU A 35 -16.31 1.65 3.41
N ILE A 36 -17.41 1.52 4.17
CA ILE A 36 -18.69 2.13 3.87
C ILE A 36 -18.93 3.27 4.84
N PHE A 37 -19.09 4.47 4.31
CA PHE A 37 -19.45 5.66 5.07
C PHE A 37 -20.89 6.06 4.76
N VAL A 38 -21.59 6.52 5.77
CA VAL A 38 -22.93 7.11 5.63
C VAL A 38 -22.84 8.57 6.04
N SER A 39 -23.15 9.48 5.12
CA SER A 39 -23.19 10.91 5.42
C SER A 39 -24.53 11.31 6.05
N ALA A 40 -24.55 12.45 6.76
CA ALA A 40 -25.78 13.01 7.34
C ALA A 40 -26.87 13.29 6.28
N ASN A 41 -26.49 13.45 5.03
CA ASN A 41 -27.41 13.71 3.91
C ASN A 41 -27.97 12.42 3.27
N GLY A 42 -27.70 11.23 3.87
CA GLY A 42 -28.17 9.95 3.36
C GLY A 42 -27.36 9.40 2.19
N GLU A 43 -26.17 9.96 1.92
CA GLU A 43 -25.26 9.41 0.92
C GLU A 43 -24.54 8.20 1.50
N VAL A 44 -24.37 7.15 0.70
CA VAL A 44 -23.51 6.00 1.00
C VAL A 44 -22.25 6.10 0.14
N VAL A 45 -21.09 6.21 0.79
CA VAL A 45 -19.79 6.38 0.14
C VAL A 45 -18.93 5.15 0.38
N PHE A 46 -18.49 4.51 -0.68
CA PHE A 46 -17.50 3.42 -0.63
C PHE A 46 -16.12 4.00 -0.83
N LYS A 47 -15.21 3.72 0.11
CA LYS A 47 -13.79 4.10 0.04
C LYS A 47 -12.93 2.86 0.03
N LYS A 48 -11.88 2.84 -0.77
CA LYS A 48 -10.88 1.76 -0.65
C LYS A 48 -10.27 1.82 0.75
N TYR A 49 -10.33 0.70 1.45
CA TYR A 49 -9.70 0.56 2.74
C TYR A 49 -8.23 0.19 2.55
N SER A 50 -7.34 0.96 3.14
CA SER A 50 -5.90 0.72 3.13
C SER A 50 -5.40 0.49 4.56
N PRO A 51 -5.26 -0.77 4.98
CA PRO A 51 -4.75 -1.08 6.32
C PRO A 51 -3.37 -0.46 6.59
N VAL A 52 -2.49 -0.46 5.59
CA VAL A 52 -1.17 0.19 5.69
C VAL A 52 -1.29 1.70 5.76
N GLY A 53 -2.25 2.27 5.04
CA GLY A 53 -2.54 3.71 5.07
C GLY A 53 -2.97 4.20 6.46
N GLU A 54 -3.77 3.42 7.19
CA GLU A 54 -4.15 3.74 8.57
C GLU A 54 -2.98 3.69 9.55
N MET A 55 -1.95 2.91 9.21
CA MET A 55 -0.71 2.84 10.00
C MET A 55 0.36 3.81 9.50
N SER A 56 0.03 4.79 8.67
CA SER A 56 1.01 5.73 8.10
C SER A 56 1.90 6.41 9.18
N PRO A 57 1.42 6.79 10.39
CA PRO A 57 2.30 7.31 11.43
C PRO A 57 3.35 6.30 11.93
N LEU A 58 2.95 5.04 12.10
CA LEU A 58 3.87 3.97 12.48
C LEU A 58 4.85 3.67 11.34
N ALA A 59 4.35 3.57 10.11
CA ALA A 59 5.18 3.37 8.95
C ALA A 59 6.22 4.49 8.78
N ALA A 60 5.82 5.74 8.97
CA ALA A 60 6.73 6.89 8.97
C ALA A 60 7.80 6.77 10.06
N THR A 61 7.39 6.44 11.29
CA THR A 61 8.32 6.22 12.40
C THR A 61 9.36 5.12 12.07
N CYS A 62 8.92 4.01 11.50
CA CYS A 62 9.81 2.92 11.12
C CYS A 62 10.84 3.37 10.08
N VAL A 63 10.41 3.95 8.96
CA VAL A 63 11.34 4.34 7.89
C VAL A 63 12.26 5.48 8.31
N GLU A 64 11.79 6.43 9.12
CA GLU A 64 12.63 7.50 9.66
C GLU A 64 13.68 6.98 10.65
N THR A 65 13.31 6.00 11.49
CA THR A 65 14.23 5.36 12.42
C THR A 65 15.32 4.59 11.66
N VAL A 66 14.96 3.79 10.68
CA VAL A 66 15.93 3.08 9.83
C VAL A 66 16.85 4.08 9.14
N TYR A 67 16.31 5.16 8.59
CA TYR A 67 17.13 6.18 7.94
C TYR A 67 18.08 6.88 8.90
N LYS A 68 17.63 7.22 10.13
CA LYS A 68 18.46 7.87 11.15
C LYS A 68 19.58 6.96 11.64
N VAL A 69 19.32 5.67 11.82
CA VAL A 69 20.27 4.71 12.39
C VAL A 69 21.24 4.16 11.37
N ALA A 70 20.73 3.78 10.19
CA ALA A 70 21.50 3.06 9.16
C ALA A 70 21.75 3.88 7.88
N GLY A 71 21.16 5.07 7.73
CA GLY A 71 21.28 5.87 6.51
C GLY A 71 20.57 5.27 5.30
N VAL A 72 19.71 4.26 5.50
CA VAL A 72 19.04 3.50 4.44
C VAL A 72 17.69 4.13 4.10
N PRO A 73 17.52 4.69 2.89
CA PRO A 73 16.26 5.29 2.49
C PRO A 73 15.24 4.23 2.14
N LEU A 74 14.11 4.24 2.83
CA LEU A 74 12.98 3.35 2.60
C LEU A 74 11.71 4.14 2.23
N ALA A 75 10.84 3.49 1.45
CA ALA A 75 9.48 3.93 1.21
C ALA A 75 8.51 2.79 1.50
N VAL A 76 7.46 3.08 2.27
CA VAL A 76 6.35 2.15 2.52
C VAL A 76 5.21 2.51 1.58
N THR A 77 4.63 1.50 0.96
CA THR A 77 3.48 1.66 0.07
C THR A 77 2.33 0.81 0.55
N ASP A 78 1.11 1.25 0.31
CA ASP A 78 -0.02 0.35 0.20
C ASP A 78 -0.06 -0.28 -1.20
N ARG A 79 -1.22 -0.72 -1.69
CA ARG A 79 -1.34 -1.32 -3.02
C ARG A 79 -1.46 -0.30 -4.16
N ASP A 80 -1.66 0.98 -3.83
CA ASP A 80 -1.95 2.02 -4.81
C ASP A 80 -1.08 3.28 -4.66
N HIS A 81 -0.60 3.60 -3.45
CA HIS A 81 0.13 4.84 -3.14
C HIS A 81 1.31 4.62 -2.21
N THR A 82 2.24 5.56 -2.18
CA THR A 82 3.28 5.63 -1.16
C THR A 82 2.73 6.32 0.09
N VAL A 83 2.75 5.61 1.23
CA VAL A 83 2.16 6.07 2.50
C VAL A 83 3.17 6.64 3.49
N ALA A 84 4.43 6.23 3.40
CA ALA A 84 5.53 6.77 4.21
C ALA A 84 6.85 6.65 3.47
N ALA A 85 7.77 7.59 3.68
CA ALA A 85 9.09 7.54 3.08
C ALA A 85 10.12 8.36 3.88
N ALA A 86 11.38 7.93 3.84
CA ALA A 86 12.50 8.62 4.45
C ALA A 86 13.68 8.78 3.48
N GLY A 87 14.52 9.79 3.72
CA GLY A 87 15.67 10.10 2.88
C GLY A 87 15.25 10.46 1.45
N ALA A 88 15.94 9.92 0.47
CA ALA A 88 15.67 10.14 -0.96
C ALA A 88 14.28 9.64 -1.43
N GLY A 89 13.59 8.85 -0.62
CA GLY A 89 12.23 8.37 -0.90
C GLY A 89 11.13 9.40 -0.73
N ARG A 90 11.38 10.52 -0.03
CA ARG A 90 10.33 11.50 0.35
C ARG A 90 9.57 12.09 -0.83
N GLU A 91 10.18 12.19 -2.00
CA GLU A 91 9.52 12.68 -3.20
C GLU A 91 8.39 11.77 -3.70
N ALA A 92 8.38 10.50 -3.26
CA ALA A 92 7.35 9.53 -3.60
C ALA A 92 6.10 9.62 -2.72
N LEU A 93 6.15 10.34 -1.59
CA LEU A 93 5.07 10.38 -0.60
C LEU A 93 3.74 10.81 -1.22
N GLU A 94 2.66 10.08 -0.86
CA GLU A 94 1.28 10.29 -1.34
C GLU A 94 1.07 10.13 -2.85
N LYS A 95 2.10 9.72 -3.61
CA LYS A 95 1.99 9.56 -5.06
C LYS A 95 1.47 8.15 -5.42
N PRO A 96 0.69 8.06 -6.51
CA PRO A 96 0.21 6.78 -7.02
C PRO A 96 1.39 5.92 -7.51
N LEU A 97 1.29 4.62 -7.28
CA LEU A 97 2.32 3.68 -7.69
C LEU A 97 2.40 3.54 -9.20
N HIS A 98 3.62 3.44 -9.70
CA HIS A 98 3.87 3.12 -11.11
C HIS A 98 3.47 1.68 -11.42
N THR A 99 2.86 1.44 -12.57
CA THR A 99 2.33 0.13 -12.98
C THR A 99 3.39 -0.99 -12.89
N GLY A 100 4.63 -0.71 -13.29
CA GLY A 100 5.73 -1.69 -13.18
C GLY A 100 6.02 -2.10 -11.74
N TYR A 101 5.92 -1.17 -10.80
CA TYR A 101 6.11 -1.47 -9.37
C TYR A 101 4.92 -2.25 -8.80
N VAL A 102 3.68 -1.93 -9.20
CA VAL A 102 2.49 -2.70 -8.83
C VAL A 102 2.62 -4.17 -9.24
N HIS A 103 3.10 -4.45 -10.45
CA HIS A 103 3.34 -5.83 -10.89
C HIS A 103 4.38 -6.58 -10.04
N LEU A 104 5.39 -5.86 -9.49
CA LEU A 104 6.37 -6.48 -8.59
C LEU A 104 5.75 -6.86 -7.25
N ILE A 105 4.98 -5.99 -6.63
CA ILE A 105 4.36 -6.27 -5.32
C ILE A 105 3.32 -7.38 -5.42
N GLU A 106 2.61 -7.50 -6.54
CA GLU A 106 1.62 -8.56 -6.80
C GLU A 106 2.24 -9.97 -6.85
N GLN A 107 3.54 -10.08 -7.08
CA GLN A 107 4.26 -11.37 -7.02
C GLN A 107 4.41 -11.91 -5.58
N ARG A 108 4.12 -11.11 -4.55
CA ARG A 108 4.12 -11.48 -3.12
C ARG A 108 5.46 -12.06 -2.62
N ARG A 109 6.54 -11.73 -3.26
CA ARG A 109 7.90 -12.18 -2.92
C ARG A 109 8.88 -11.01 -2.90
N THR A 110 9.94 -11.12 -2.11
CA THR A 110 11.03 -10.14 -2.15
C THR A 110 11.64 -10.08 -3.53
N TRP A 111 11.79 -8.87 -4.04
CA TRP A 111 12.45 -8.60 -5.31
C TRP A 111 13.73 -7.79 -5.06
N GLN A 112 14.76 -8.09 -5.85
CA GLN A 112 16.06 -7.40 -5.82
C GLN A 112 16.40 -7.00 -7.24
N GLY A 113 16.50 -5.72 -7.48
CA GLY A 113 16.81 -4.96 -8.69
C GLY A 113 17.40 -5.62 -9.94
N THR A 114 16.93 -6.81 -10.30
CA THR A 114 17.32 -7.49 -11.51
C THR A 114 16.12 -7.56 -12.44
N PRO A 115 16.22 -7.02 -13.68
CA PRO A 115 17.42 -6.55 -14.41
C PRO A 115 17.89 -5.12 -14.09
N GLY A 116 17.23 -4.36 -13.23
CA GLY A 116 17.58 -3.01 -12.84
C GLY A 116 16.56 -2.38 -11.90
N PRO A 117 16.79 -1.15 -11.39
CA PRO A 117 15.86 -0.48 -10.50
C PRO A 117 14.53 -0.16 -11.20
N VAL A 118 13.44 -0.19 -10.45
CA VAL A 118 12.07 0.06 -10.94
C VAL A 118 11.50 1.32 -10.32
N GLN A 119 10.86 2.14 -11.13
CA GLN A 119 10.19 3.36 -10.66
C GLN A 119 9.08 3.01 -9.69
N ILE A 120 9.07 3.63 -8.49
CA ILE A 120 8.10 3.33 -7.42
C ILE A 120 6.75 3.96 -7.73
N CYS A 121 6.74 5.23 -8.12
CA CYS A 121 5.52 6.02 -8.27
C CYS A 121 5.54 6.92 -9.50
N ASP A 122 4.38 7.34 -9.94
CA ASP A 122 4.25 8.35 -10.99
C ASP A 122 4.50 9.76 -10.42
N GLY A 123 5.03 10.63 -11.25
CA GLY A 123 5.28 12.03 -10.88
C GLY A 123 6.46 12.29 -9.92
N ALA A 124 7.32 11.29 -9.67
CA ALA A 124 8.63 11.47 -9.02
C ALA A 124 9.67 10.52 -9.62
N ARG A 125 10.94 10.93 -9.58
CA ARG A 125 12.06 10.10 -10.08
C ARG A 125 12.66 9.22 -8.97
N VAL A 126 11.78 8.51 -8.24
CA VAL A 126 12.19 7.63 -7.14
C VAL A 126 12.09 6.19 -7.60
N GLN A 127 13.20 5.47 -7.52
CA GLN A 127 13.31 4.08 -7.97
C GLN A 127 13.59 3.15 -6.80
N ALA A 128 13.05 1.94 -6.86
CA ALA A 128 13.36 0.86 -5.93
C ALA A 128 14.57 0.06 -6.43
N ALA A 129 15.54 -0.19 -5.55
CA ALA A 129 16.63 -1.13 -5.76
C ALA A 129 16.28 -2.54 -5.26
N ALA A 130 15.39 -2.64 -4.28
CA ALA A 130 14.78 -3.87 -3.79
C ALA A 130 13.40 -3.58 -3.22
N MET A 131 12.59 -4.61 -3.03
CA MET A 131 11.26 -4.51 -2.44
C MET A 131 10.95 -5.76 -1.61
N ALA A 132 10.34 -5.56 -0.44
CA ALA A 132 9.78 -6.61 0.39
C ALA A 132 8.26 -6.42 0.53
N PRO A 133 7.42 -7.44 0.27
CA PRO A 133 5.99 -7.33 0.43
C PRO A 133 5.59 -7.26 1.90
N ILE A 134 4.58 -6.46 2.22
CA ILE A 134 3.92 -6.46 3.53
C ILE A 134 2.74 -7.44 3.42
N LEU A 135 2.80 -8.50 4.20
CA LEU A 135 1.77 -9.53 4.27
C LEU A 135 1.11 -9.48 5.65
N ALA A 136 -0.22 -9.53 5.71
CA ALA A 136 -0.99 -9.66 6.93
C ALA A 136 -2.03 -10.78 6.74
N ASN A 137 -2.05 -11.77 7.63
CA ASN A 137 -2.88 -12.98 7.53
C ASN A 137 -2.78 -13.68 6.14
N GLY A 138 -1.61 -13.61 5.52
CA GLY A 138 -1.37 -14.14 4.18
C GLY A 138 -1.82 -13.22 3.03
N ASP A 139 -2.48 -12.12 3.29
CA ASP A 139 -2.89 -11.17 2.26
C ASP A 139 -1.84 -10.08 2.01
N LEU A 140 -1.68 -9.73 0.73
CA LEU A 140 -0.83 -8.63 0.32
C LEU A 140 -1.52 -7.30 0.63
N VAL A 141 -0.93 -6.51 1.53
CA VAL A 141 -1.48 -5.21 1.95
C VAL A 141 -0.62 -4.03 1.49
N GLY A 142 0.63 -4.27 1.13
CA GLY A 142 1.55 -3.24 0.67
C GLY A 142 2.97 -3.74 0.48
N SER A 143 3.94 -2.83 0.51
CA SER A 143 5.36 -3.18 0.41
C SER A 143 6.27 -2.17 1.09
N VAL A 144 7.51 -2.58 1.34
CA VAL A 144 8.63 -1.71 1.69
C VAL A 144 9.63 -1.70 0.54
N ALA A 145 9.82 -0.56 -0.09
CA ALA A 145 10.82 -0.34 -1.12
C ALA A 145 12.12 0.15 -0.50
N LEU A 146 13.24 -0.44 -0.86
CA LEU A 146 14.56 0.13 -0.68
C LEU A 146 14.82 1.09 -1.84
N VAL A 147 15.01 2.37 -1.54
CA VAL A 147 15.20 3.40 -2.56
C VAL A 147 16.61 3.33 -3.17
N CYS A 148 16.67 3.35 -4.49
CA CYS A 148 17.91 3.28 -5.24
C CYS A 148 18.79 4.51 -5.00
N ARG A 149 20.10 4.27 -4.74
CA ARG A 149 21.13 5.31 -4.57
C ARG A 149 22.24 5.23 -5.65
N GLY A 150 21.93 4.59 -6.78
CA GLY A 150 22.88 4.45 -7.90
C GLY A 150 23.86 3.29 -7.77
N GLN A 151 23.76 2.49 -6.71
CA GLN A 151 24.54 1.27 -6.50
C GLN A 151 23.63 0.08 -6.20
N ALA A 152 24.14 -1.12 -6.36
CA ALA A 152 23.42 -2.33 -5.98
C ALA A 152 23.19 -2.36 -4.45
N PRO A 153 21.99 -2.79 -3.98
CA PRO A 153 21.71 -2.87 -2.56
C PRO A 153 22.57 -3.96 -1.87
N GLY A 154 23.06 -3.62 -0.68
CA GLY A 154 23.72 -4.59 0.20
C GLY A 154 22.71 -5.53 0.87
N GLU A 155 23.18 -6.69 1.34
CA GLU A 155 22.36 -7.67 2.03
C GLU A 155 21.72 -7.09 3.31
N GLU A 156 22.44 -6.25 4.04
CA GLU A 156 21.97 -5.58 5.25
C GLU A 156 20.84 -4.60 4.95
N GLU A 157 20.93 -3.84 3.86
CA GLU A 157 19.88 -2.92 3.43
C GLU A 157 18.60 -3.67 3.04
N ILE A 158 18.75 -4.79 2.35
CA ILE A 158 17.63 -5.66 1.98
C ILE A 158 17.00 -6.29 3.24
N LEU A 159 17.83 -6.69 4.21
CA LEU A 159 17.34 -7.22 5.48
C LEU A 159 16.54 -6.18 6.25
N LEU A 160 16.98 -4.93 6.28
CA LEU A 160 16.23 -3.82 6.92
C LEU A 160 14.86 -3.60 6.25
N ALA A 161 14.80 -3.66 4.92
CA ALA A 161 13.51 -3.56 4.22
C ALA A 161 12.58 -4.74 4.55
N LYS A 162 13.09 -5.97 4.58
CA LYS A 162 12.35 -7.18 4.98
C LYS A 162 11.86 -7.10 6.42
N LEU A 163 12.73 -6.69 7.34
CA LEU A 163 12.39 -6.55 8.76
C LEU A 163 11.27 -5.51 8.95
N THR A 164 11.39 -4.35 8.29
CA THR A 164 10.38 -3.31 8.34
C THR A 164 9.04 -3.82 7.79
N ALA A 165 9.06 -4.55 6.66
CA ALA A 165 7.85 -5.14 6.08
C ALA A 165 7.20 -6.16 7.03
N ALA A 166 8.00 -7.03 7.65
CA ALA A 166 7.51 -8.04 8.59
C ALA A 166 6.92 -7.41 9.87
N LEU A 167 7.55 -6.36 10.40
CA LEU A 167 7.04 -5.62 11.56
C LEU A 167 5.70 -4.95 11.26
N LEU A 168 5.58 -4.28 10.12
CA LEU A 168 4.32 -3.64 9.72
C LEU A 168 3.23 -4.68 9.47
N GLY A 169 3.55 -5.81 8.83
CA GLY A 169 2.60 -6.91 8.62
C GLY A 169 2.10 -7.49 9.95
N ARG A 170 3.01 -7.74 10.88
CA ARG A 170 2.65 -8.28 12.20
C ARG A 170 1.79 -7.33 13.02
N GLU A 171 2.10 -6.04 13.00
CA GLU A 171 1.28 -5.03 13.67
C GLU A 171 -0.13 -4.94 13.09
N LEU A 172 -0.27 -5.07 11.76
CA LEU A 172 -1.58 -5.14 11.11
C LEU A 172 -2.37 -6.38 11.56
N GLU A 173 -1.75 -7.54 11.64
CA GLU A 173 -2.40 -8.76 12.14
C GLU A 173 -2.95 -8.58 13.55
N ILE A 174 -2.19 -7.95 14.45
CA ILE A 174 -2.61 -7.66 15.82
C ILE A 174 -3.83 -6.74 15.83
N ARG A 175 -3.80 -5.66 15.06
CA ARG A 175 -4.91 -4.69 14.98
C ARG A 175 -6.17 -5.29 14.38
N LEU A 176 -6.04 -6.06 13.29
CA LEU A 176 -7.16 -6.71 12.63
C LEU A 176 -7.75 -7.84 13.50
N GLY A 177 -6.91 -8.57 14.25
CA GLY A 177 -7.36 -9.58 15.22
C GLY A 177 -8.22 -8.98 16.34
N GLY A 178 -7.79 -7.86 16.91
CA GLY A 178 -8.54 -7.14 17.95
C GLY A 178 -9.88 -6.56 17.47
N LEU A 179 -10.00 -6.19 16.19
CA LEU A 179 -11.27 -5.71 15.62
C LEU A 179 -12.30 -6.84 15.46
N ASN A 180 -11.86 -8.06 15.10
CA ASN A 180 -12.78 -9.20 14.96
C ASN A 180 -13.36 -9.67 16.30
N GLU A 181 -12.64 -9.51 17.41
CA GLU A 181 -13.14 -9.84 18.75
C GLU A 181 -14.16 -8.84 19.29
N ALA A 182 -14.17 -7.61 18.78
CA ALA A 182 -15.08 -6.54 19.21
C ALA A 182 -16.49 -6.64 18.58
N TRP A 183 -16.70 -7.53 17.59
CA TRP A 183 -17.98 -7.71 16.88
C TRP A 183 -18.70 -9.04 17.21
N HIS A 184 -18.21 -9.78 18.19
CA HIS A 184 -18.85 -10.97 18.79
C HIS A 184 -19.23 -10.71 20.23
#